data_e729434b0014668c659b84bed38bc2e5
#
_entry.id   e729434b0014668c659b84bed38bc2e5
#
_cell.length_a   1.000
_cell.length_b   1.000
_cell.length_c   1.000
_cell.angle_alpha   90.00
_cell.angle_beta   90.00
_cell.angle_gamma   90.00
#
_symmetry.space_group_name_H-M   'P 1'
#
loop_
_entity.id
_entity.type
_entity.pdbx_description
1 polymer ?
#
loop_
_entity_poly.entity_id
_entity_poly.type
_entity_poly.pdbx_seq_one_letter_code
_entity_poly.pdbx_strand_id
1 'polypeptide(L)'
;AVTPPSVADDMDAYLRSLKPLPSPHLQNGRLSEKANKGKAIFDKDCLSCHSGPYFTDGKLYPVDWASGTEVGKKMDVPTLIEIWRTVPYLYDGRCATMKDMLKVHGPRIRVSEKEIEELEEYILSL
;
A
#
# COMPACT_ATOMS: atom_id res chain seq x y z
N ALA A 1 6.47 32.78 9.28
CA ALA A 1 5.30 33.11 10.12
C ALA A 1 4.93 31.87 10.92
N VAL A 2 4.67 32.03 12.22
CA VAL A 2 4.20 30.92 13.08
C VAL A 2 2.69 30.83 12.90
N THR A 3 2.22 29.65 12.54
CA THR A 3 0.78 29.37 12.43
C THR A 3 0.13 29.50 13.82
N PRO A 4 -0.94 30.26 14.00
CA PRO A 4 -1.63 30.33 15.28
C PRO A 4 -2.11 28.93 15.74
N PRO A 5 -2.08 28.62 17.04
CA PRO A 5 -2.55 27.33 17.57
C PRO A 5 -3.96 26.96 17.11
N SER A 6 -4.88 27.91 17.04
CA SER A 6 -6.26 27.69 16.58
C SER A 6 -6.33 27.18 15.12
N VAL A 7 -5.45 27.64 14.24
CA VAL A 7 -5.43 27.16 12.85
C VAL A 7 -4.89 25.73 12.80
N ALA A 8 -3.92 25.40 13.62
CA ALA A 8 -3.40 24.03 13.72
C ALA A 8 -4.47 23.06 14.27
N ASP A 9 -5.21 23.48 15.27
CA ASP A 9 -6.30 22.71 15.86
C ASP A 9 -7.44 22.46 14.84
N ASP A 10 -7.81 23.49 14.07
CA ASP A 10 -8.81 23.40 13.01
C ASP A 10 -8.36 22.45 11.89
N MET A 11 -7.08 22.52 11.49
CA MET A 11 -6.49 21.61 10.51
C MET A 11 -6.47 20.18 11.01
N ASP A 12 -6.08 19.94 12.26
CA ASP A 12 -6.09 18.60 12.87
C ASP A 12 -7.52 18.04 12.93
N ALA A 13 -8.49 18.84 13.36
CA ALA A 13 -9.91 18.45 13.38
C ALA A 13 -10.42 18.08 11.98
N TYR A 14 -10.06 18.87 10.96
CA TYR A 14 -10.41 18.56 9.58
C TYR A 14 -9.76 17.25 9.10
N LEU A 15 -8.47 17.08 9.29
CA LEU A 15 -7.76 15.87 8.88
C LEU A 15 -8.33 14.61 9.55
N ARG A 16 -8.66 14.69 10.85
CA ARG A 16 -9.30 13.60 11.59
C ARG A 16 -10.72 13.30 11.11
N SER A 17 -11.40 14.25 10.51
CA SER A 17 -12.75 14.04 9.96
C SER A 17 -12.76 13.29 8.63
N LEU A 18 -11.63 13.26 7.92
CA LEU A 18 -11.51 12.57 6.64
C LEU A 18 -11.63 11.04 6.84
N LYS A 19 -12.32 10.41 5.92
CA LYS A 19 -12.47 8.95 5.87
C LYS A 19 -11.97 8.43 4.54
N PRO A 20 -11.34 7.25 4.51
CA PRO A 20 -10.95 6.61 3.27
C PRO A 20 -12.17 6.42 2.35
N LEU A 21 -11.94 6.57 1.05
CA LEU A 21 -12.94 6.26 0.05
C LEU A 21 -12.98 4.75 -0.21
N PRO A 22 -14.18 4.18 -0.39
CA PRO A 22 -14.28 2.77 -0.75
C PRO A 22 -13.65 2.53 -2.12
N SER A 23 -12.89 1.44 -2.22
CA SER A 23 -12.25 1.08 -3.48
C SER A 23 -13.28 0.71 -4.56
N PRO A 24 -13.08 1.13 -5.83
CA PRO A 24 -13.89 0.69 -6.96
C PRO A 24 -13.69 -0.80 -7.30
N HIS A 25 -12.67 -1.46 -6.74
CA HIS A 25 -12.44 -2.90 -6.89
C HIS A 25 -13.33 -3.75 -5.97
N LEU A 26 -14.06 -3.13 -5.05
CA LEU A 26 -15.06 -3.84 -4.25
C LEU A 26 -16.31 -4.15 -5.08
N GLN A 27 -16.85 -5.37 -4.92
CA GLN A 27 -18.11 -5.79 -5.52
C GLN A 27 -19.23 -5.64 -4.48
N ASN A 28 -20.11 -4.67 -4.68
CA ASN A 28 -21.17 -4.34 -3.71
C ASN A 28 -20.63 -4.12 -2.29
N GLY A 29 -19.49 -3.40 -2.17
CA GLY A 29 -18.84 -3.11 -0.90
C GLY A 29 -18.11 -4.30 -0.25
N ARG A 30 -17.88 -5.40 -0.98
CA ARG A 30 -17.23 -6.62 -0.49
C ARG A 30 -16.08 -7.03 -1.40
N LEU A 31 -15.16 -7.80 -0.85
CA LEU A 31 -14.10 -8.44 -1.65
C LEU A 31 -14.70 -9.38 -2.68
N SER A 32 -14.18 -9.36 -3.90
CA SER A 32 -14.46 -10.36 -4.92
C SER A 32 -13.91 -11.74 -4.50
N GLU A 33 -14.34 -12.81 -5.16
CA GLU A 33 -13.76 -14.15 -4.93
C GLU A 33 -12.25 -14.15 -5.20
N LYS A 34 -11.82 -13.45 -6.26
CA LYS A 34 -10.42 -13.28 -6.62
C LYS A 34 -9.66 -12.53 -5.53
N ALA A 35 -10.20 -11.44 -5.01
CA ALA A 35 -9.60 -10.67 -3.92
C ALA A 35 -9.51 -11.48 -2.62
N ASN A 36 -10.49 -12.35 -2.31
CA ASN A 36 -10.42 -13.22 -1.14
C ASN A 36 -9.26 -14.23 -1.24
N LYS A 37 -8.96 -14.75 -2.43
CA LYS A 37 -7.77 -15.59 -2.65
C LYS A 37 -6.49 -14.79 -2.47
N GLY A 38 -6.44 -13.57 -3.02
CA GLY A 38 -5.33 -12.65 -2.83
C GLY A 38 -5.10 -12.27 -1.37
N LYS A 39 -6.19 -12.12 -0.59
CA LYS A 39 -6.09 -11.88 0.86
C LYS A 39 -5.34 -13.01 1.58
N ALA A 40 -5.58 -14.25 1.23
CA ALA A 40 -4.87 -15.38 1.85
C ALA A 40 -3.35 -15.35 1.57
N ILE A 41 -2.97 -14.90 0.36
CA ILE A 41 -1.56 -14.70 0.00
C ILE A 41 -0.98 -13.52 0.80
N PHE A 42 -1.71 -12.41 0.86
CA PHE A 42 -1.32 -11.23 1.61
C PHE A 42 -1.08 -11.52 3.09
N ASP A 43 -2.02 -12.22 3.72
CA ASP A 43 -1.94 -12.58 5.14
C ASP A 43 -0.69 -13.42 5.44
N LYS A 44 -0.26 -14.25 4.50
CA LYS A 44 0.92 -15.09 4.64
C LYS A 44 2.24 -14.34 4.37
N ASP A 45 2.30 -13.55 3.30
CA ASP A 45 3.57 -13.08 2.75
C ASP A 45 3.80 -11.56 2.93
N CYS A 46 2.75 -10.77 3.19
CA CYS A 46 2.82 -9.31 3.26
C CYS A 46 2.54 -8.75 4.65
N LEU A 47 1.73 -9.45 5.45
CA LEU A 47 1.23 -8.96 6.74
C LEU A 47 2.34 -8.69 7.77
N SER A 48 3.53 -9.27 7.60
CA SER A 48 4.68 -9.04 8.48
C SER A 48 5.15 -7.58 8.53
N CYS A 49 4.93 -6.83 7.43
CA CYS A 49 5.27 -5.42 7.32
C CYS A 49 4.00 -4.56 7.15
N HIS A 50 3.08 -5.01 6.30
CA HIS A 50 1.81 -4.32 6.05
C HIS A 50 0.72 -4.77 7.02
N SER A 51 0.91 -4.47 8.31
CA SER A 51 0.03 -4.90 9.41
C SER A 51 -0.82 -3.76 9.96
N GLY A 52 -1.78 -4.14 10.84
CA GLY A 52 -2.64 -3.18 11.52
C GLY A 52 -3.73 -2.58 10.62
N PRO A 53 -4.52 -1.63 11.17
CA PRO A 53 -5.70 -1.09 10.50
C PRO A 53 -5.37 -0.21 9.29
N TYR A 54 -4.13 0.22 9.16
CA TYR A 54 -3.66 1.05 8.04
C TYR A 54 -2.73 0.30 7.09
N PHE A 55 -2.54 -1.01 7.26
CA PHE A 55 -1.65 -1.83 6.44
C PHE A 55 -0.22 -1.29 6.38
N THR A 56 0.29 -0.85 7.52
CA THR A 56 1.67 -0.44 7.76
C THR A 56 2.04 -0.67 9.21
N ASP A 57 3.28 -1.07 9.47
CA ASP A 57 3.82 -1.13 10.83
C ASP A 57 4.61 0.15 11.22
N GLY A 58 4.72 1.11 10.29
CA GLY A 58 5.42 2.37 10.49
C GLY A 58 6.94 2.25 10.63
N LYS A 59 7.53 1.12 10.27
CA LYS A 59 8.97 0.87 10.41
C LYS A 59 9.72 1.04 9.10
N LEU A 60 11.05 1.11 9.21
CA LEU A 60 11.98 1.23 8.09
C LEU A 60 12.65 -0.12 7.82
N TYR A 61 12.59 -0.57 6.57
CA TYR A 61 13.23 -1.81 6.13
C TYR A 61 14.24 -1.57 5.01
N PRO A 62 15.32 -2.35 4.96
CA PRO A 62 16.20 -2.35 3.81
C PRO A 62 15.47 -2.95 2.62
N VAL A 63 15.65 -2.35 1.46
CA VAL A 63 15.08 -2.80 0.19
C VAL A 63 16.19 -3.03 -0.82
N ASP A 64 16.07 -4.07 -1.63
CA ASP A 64 17.03 -4.46 -2.66
C ASP A 64 16.69 -3.93 -4.06
N TRP A 65 15.47 -3.41 -4.21
CA TRP A 65 14.98 -2.81 -5.44
C TRP A 65 15.25 -1.29 -5.56
N ALA A 66 15.85 -0.67 -4.57
CA ALA A 66 16.21 0.74 -4.62
C ALA A 66 17.27 1.02 -5.72
N SER A 67 17.21 2.22 -6.29
CA SER A 67 18.12 2.66 -7.35
C SER A 67 18.64 4.08 -7.10
N GLY A 68 19.70 4.46 -7.81
CA GLY A 68 20.28 5.79 -7.70
C GLY A 68 20.80 6.09 -6.29
N THR A 69 20.43 7.25 -5.76
CA THR A 69 20.85 7.72 -4.42
C THR A 69 20.19 6.99 -3.27
N GLU A 70 19.20 6.15 -3.54
CA GLU A 70 18.43 5.42 -2.54
C GLU A 70 18.98 4.01 -2.25
N VAL A 71 19.97 3.57 -3.04
CA VAL A 71 20.63 2.26 -2.82
C VAL A 71 21.22 2.19 -1.42
N GLY A 72 20.85 1.12 -0.69
CA GLY A 72 21.31 0.87 0.69
C GLY A 72 20.57 1.66 1.77
N LYS A 73 19.65 2.54 1.40
CA LYS A 73 18.77 3.19 2.38
C LYS A 73 17.64 2.27 2.81
N LYS A 74 17.09 2.54 3.99
CA LYS A 74 15.87 1.90 4.45
C LYS A 74 14.67 2.73 4.01
N MET A 75 13.61 2.04 3.58
CA MET A 75 12.34 2.64 3.21
C MET A 75 11.30 2.36 4.28
N ASP A 76 10.43 3.32 4.55
CA ASP A 76 9.26 3.14 5.39
C ASP A 76 8.22 2.26 4.69
N VAL A 77 7.45 1.55 5.49
CA VAL A 77 6.31 0.78 4.99
C VAL A 77 5.13 1.73 4.79
N PRO A 78 4.72 2.00 3.54
CA PRO A 78 3.60 2.89 3.30
C PRO A 78 2.28 2.23 3.70
N THR A 79 1.28 3.04 4.03
CA THR A 79 -0.11 2.56 4.12
C THR A 79 -0.58 2.03 2.76
N LEU A 80 -1.40 0.98 2.77
CA LEU A 80 -2.06 0.49 1.55
C LEU A 80 -3.52 0.97 1.44
N ILE A 81 -4.01 1.75 2.39
CA ILE A 81 -5.35 2.34 2.30
C ILE A 81 -5.42 3.27 1.10
N GLU A 82 -6.42 3.06 0.25
CA GLU A 82 -6.64 3.82 -0.99
C GLU A 82 -5.48 3.72 -2.00
N ILE A 83 -4.68 2.67 -1.92
CA ILE A 83 -3.54 2.46 -2.82
C ILE A 83 -3.93 2.42 -4.31
N TRP A 84 -5.17 2.05 -4.60
CA TRP A 84 -5.73 1.98 -5.95
C TRP A 84 -5.71 3.31 -6.71
N ARG A 85 -5.63 4.44 -6.00
CA ARG A 85 -5.62 5.79 -6.63
C ARG A 85 -4.27 6.51 -6.56
N THR A 86 -3.22 5.86 -6.08
CA THR A 86 -1.91 6.50 -5.86
C THR A 86 -0.85 6.12 -6.88
N VAL A 87 -1.26 5.66 -8.05
CA VAL A 87 -0.36 5.39 -9.18
C VAL A 87 0.37 6.67 -9.62
N PRO A 88 1.62 6.58 -10.10
CA PRO A 88 2.48 5.38 -10.20
C PRO A 88 3.12 4.99 -8.86
N TYR A 89 3.50 3.71 -8.73
CA TYR A 89 3.99 3.12 -7.49
C TYR A 89 5.51 3.19 -7.34
N LEU A 90 5.98 2.92 -6.11
CA LEU A 90 7.32 3.09 -5.58
C LEU A 90 7.70 4.58 -5.42
N TYR A 91 8.80 4.83 -4.69
CA TYR A 91 9.25 6.19 -4.37
C TYR A 91 9.59 7.05 -5.60
N ASP A 92 9.95 6.42 -6.71
CA ASP A 92 10.34 7.07 -7.98
C ASP A 92 9.25 6.96 -9.07
N GLY A 93 8.13 6.33 -8.77
CA GLY A 93 7.00 6.20 -9.70
C GLY A 93 7.24 5.28 -10.90
N ARG A 94 8.27 4.41 -10.86
CA ARG A 94 8.63 3.58 -12.02
C ARG A 94 7.68 2.43 -12.31
N CYS A 95 6.78 2.09 -11.40
CA CYS A 95 5.79 1.04 -11.60
C CYS A 95 4.42 1.66 -11.92
N ALA A 96 4.01 1.55 -13.19
CA ALA A 96 2.74 2.09 -13.66
C ALA A 96 1.53 1.29 -13.18
N THR A 97 1.70 0.01 -12.85
CA THR A 97 0.64 -0.88 -12.40
C THR A 97 1.00 -1.54 -11.08
N MET A 98 -0.01 -1.99 -10.34
CA MET A 98 0.18 -2.77 -9.12
C MET A 98 0.89 -4.09 -9.41
N LYS A 99 0.59 -4.72 -10.54
CA LYS A 99 1.25 -5.94 -10.99
C LYS A 99 2.75 -5.74 -11.21
N ASP A 100 3.15 -4.61 -11.81
CA ASP A 100 4.57 -4.26 -11.97
C ASP A 100 5.24 -4.04 -10.62
N MET A 101 4.56 -3.34 -9.70
CA MET A 101 5.06 -3.11 -8.35
C MET A 101 5.26 -4.44 -7.60
N LEU A 102 4.31 -5.36 -7.69
CA LEU A 102 4.41 -6.67 -7.06
C LEU A 102 5.59 -7.50 -7.58
N LYS A 103 5.91 -7.37 -8.87
CA LYS A 103 7.09 -8.03 -9.48
C LYS A 103 8.41 -7.41 -9.00
N VAL A 104 8.43 -6.12 -8.74
CA VAL A 104 9.62 -5.40 -8.25
C VAL A 104 9.78 -5.52 -6.74
N HIS A 105 8.70 -5.57 -5.99
CA HIS A 105 8.71 -5.58 -4.52
C HIS A 105 9.46 -6.78 -3.94
N GLY A 106 9.77 -7.73 -4.78
CA GLY A 106 10.87 -8.52 -4.46
C GLY A 106 10.77 -10.01 -4.61
N PRO A 107 11.96 -10.62 -4.58
CA PRO A 107 12.13 -12.07 -4.56
C PRO A 107 11.54 -12.74 -3.31
N ARG A 108 11.01 -11.96 -2.39
CA ARG A 108 10.33 -12.44 -1.17
C ARG A 108 8.96 -13.04 -1.49
N ILE A 109 8.29 -12.54 -2.53
CA ILE A 109 7.00 -13.07 -2.97
C ILE A 109 7.25 -14.12 -4.05
N ARG A 110 7.26 -15.38 -3.65
CA ARG A 110 7.37 -16.52 -4.58
C ARG A 110 5.96 -17.00 -4.94
N VAL A 111 5.33 -16.28 -5.87
CA VAL A 111 3.97 -16.55 -6.31
C VAL A 111 3.91 -16.69 -7.83
N SER A 112 2.96 -17.48 -8.31
CA SER A 112 2.66 -17.62 -9.74
C SER A 112 2.03 -16.34 -10.31
N GLU A 113 2.01 -16.20 -11.64
CA GLU A 113 1.31 -15.07 -12.29
C GLU A 113 -0.16 -14.97 -11.87
N LYS A 114 -0.84 -16.10 -11.71
CA LYS A 114 -2.23 -16.14 -11.23
C LYS A 114 -2.35 -15.61 -9.80
N GLU A 115 -1.46 -16.00 -8.92
CA GLU A 115 -1.43 -15.52 -7.53
C GLU A 115 -1.09 -14.03 -7.46
N ILE A 116 -0.23 -13.52 -8.35
CA ILE A 116 0.02 -12.07 -8.49
C ILE A 116 -1.28 -11.33 -8.83
N GLU A 117 -2.07 -11.84 -9.77
CA GLU A 117 -3.34 -11.23 -10.14
C GLU A 117 -4.39 -11.30 -9.02
N GLU A 118 -4.41 -12.36 -8.24
CA GLU A 118 -5.26 -12.50 -7.06
C GLU A 118 -4.84 -11.52 -5.96
N LEU A 119 -3.54 -11.39 -5.71
CA LEU A 119 -2.95 -10.46 -4.75
C LEU A 119 -3.17 -8.99 -5.16
N GLU A 120 -2.96 -8.66 -6.43
CA GLU A 120 -3.26 -7.35 -7.01
C GLU A 120 -4.71 -6.94 -6.74
N GLU A 121 -5.66 -7.83 -7.05
CA GLU A 121 -7.08 -7.56 -6.84
C GLU A 121 -7.41 -7.28 -5.38
N TYR A 122 -6.79 -8.00 -4.45
CA TYR A 122 -6.96 -7.74 -3.03
C TYR A 122 -6.36 -6.39 -2.61
N ILE A 123 -5.12 -6.12 -2.99
CA ILE A 123 -4.44 -4.87 -2.59
C ILE A 123 -5.17 -3.65 -3.15
N LEU A 124 -5.63 -3.72 -4.40
CA LEU A 124 -6.41 -2.64 -5.01
C LEU A 124 -7.81 -2.49 -4.39
N SER A 125 -8.28 -3.46 -3.63
CA SER A 125 -9.56 -3.37 -2.91
C SER A 125 -9.46 -2.69 -1.53
N LEU A 126 -8.24 -2.31 -1.08
CA LEU A 126 -7.97 -1.62 0.20
C LEU A 126 -8.15 -0.05 0.13
#